data_2de31ceae1b58fc4098b796f443307e0
#
_entry.id   2de31ceae1b58fc4098b796f443307e0
#
_cell.length_a   1.000
_cell.length_b   1.000
_cell.length_c   1.000
_cell.angle_alpha   90.00
_cell.angle_beta   90.00
_cell.angle_gamma   90.00
#
_symmetry.space_group_name_H-M   'P 1'
#
loop_
_entity.id
_entity.type
_entity.pdbx_description
1 polymer ?
#
loop_
_entity_poly.entity_id
_entity_poly.type
_entity_poly.pdbx_seq_one_letter_code
_entity_poly.pdbx_strand_id
1 'polypeptide(L)'
;MTGIGRRAVLAGFAAATLPRPALAQGARVVVVGGGFGGATAARALHRAGLSVTLVEPAETYLACPFSNEVIAGLRPMAAQVFGYEALRAAGVTVARTSAEAIDGAARRVRLGDGTTLDYDRLILSPGIAMRFDALPGYDAAAAEVMPHAWKAGAQTELLARQLAAMPDNGTVVLAVPGNPYRCPPGPYERASLIAWFLKTRKPRAKLIVLDAKDTFSKQKLFEQAWKTLYPDTLEYVPLAAGGQVTSVDSGAMSVATDFSTYKADVACIIPPQRAAPIAAAAGVADRSGWCPIDPVTFESRLVPRIHVIGDAAIAGAMPKSAFAANAQAKVCADAVIDLLAERAPAAPKLVNTCYSLVAPGYGISVAGVYHPDKGVLADVEGAGGTSPLDAPDAVRRQEAVYAEDWYRTITSAVFG
;
A
#
# COMPACT_ATOMS: atom_id res chain seq x y z
N MET A 1 -12.38 -80.82 -20.49
CA MET A 1 -12.25 -79.45 -20.99
C MET A 1 -12.36 -78.47 -19.81
N THR A 2 -11.29 -77.98 -19.40
CA THR A 2 -11.03 -77.42 -18.08
C THR A 2 -11.31 -75.93 -18.06
N GLY A 3 -12.22 -75.48 -17.18
CA GLY A 3 -12.51 -74.09 -16.91
C GLY A 3 -11.49 -73.50 -15.96
N ILE A 4 -10.88 -72.37 -16.36
CA ILE A 4 -9.91 -71.57 -15.57
C ILE A 4 -10.73 -70.62 -14.70
N GLY A 5 -10.65 -70.81 -13.37
CA GLY A 5 -11.29 -69.92 -12.41
C GLY A 5 -10.55 -68.57 -12.29
N ARG A 6 -11.32 -67.50 -12.36
CA ARG A 6 -10.87 -66.14 -12.07
C ARG A 6 -10.73 -65.99 -10.55
N ARG A 7 -9.50 -66.01 -10.03
CA ARG A 7 -9.19 -65.52 -8.70
C ARG A 7 -8.85 -64.04 -8.81
N ALA A 8 -9.73 -63.17 -8.33
CA ALA A 8 -9.49 -61.75 -8.18
C ALA A 8 -8.40 -61.55 -7.11
N VAL A 9 -7.28 -60.96 -7.54
CA VAL A 9 -6.25 -60.44 -6.62
C VAL A 9 -6.68 -59.03 -6.25
N LEU A 10 -7.30 -58.87 -5.09
CA LEU A 10 -7.48 -57.57 -4.41
C LEU A 10 -6.13 -57.17 -3.80
N ALA A 11 -5.30 -56.47 -4.56
CA ALA A 11 -4.15 -55.75 -4.03
C ALA A 11 -4.66 -54.50 -3.30
N GLY A 12 -4.72 -54.55 -1.97
CA GLY A 12 -5.01 -53.42 -1.14
C GLY A 12 -3.86 -52.39 -1.29
N PHE A 13 -4.13 -51.28 -1.96
CA PHE A 13 -3.31 -50.07 -1.84
C PHE A 13 -3.52 -49.54 -0.42
N ALA A 14 -2.63 -49.85 0.49
CA ALA A 14 -2.44 -49.11 1.71
C ALA A 14 -1.91 -47.75 1.27
N ALA A 15 -2.75 -46.72 1.18
CA ALA A 15 -2.34 -45.34 1.06
C ALA A 15 -1.53 -45.02 2.31
N ALA A 16 -0.21 -45.09 2.19
CA ALA A 16 0.69 -44.53 3.21
C ALA A 16 0.37 -43.05 3.31
N THR A 17 -0.44 -42.66 4.29
CA THR A 17 -0.56 -41.29 4.73
C THR A 17 0.81 -40.93 5.29
N LEU A 18 1.67 -40.32 4.44
CA LEU A 18 2.86 -39.66 4.92
C LEU A 18 2.40 -38.69 6.02
N PRO A 19 2.95 -38.82 7.24
CA PRO A 19 2.62 -37.87 8.29
C PRO A 19 2.90 -36.46 7.73
N ARG A 20 1.85 -35.66 7.60
CA ARG A 20 2.08 -34.20 7.45
C ARG A 20 2.97 -33.82 8.63
N PRO A 21 4.17 -33.23 8.41
CA PRO A 21 4.97 -32.75 9.52
C PRO A 21 4.03 -31.91 10.37
N ALA A 22 3.91 -32.26 11.65
CA ALA A 22 3.07 -31.54 12.57
C ALA A 22 3.57 -30.09 12.55
N LEU A 23 2.76 -29.16 12.04
CA LEU A 23 2.93 -27.74 12.38
C LEU A 23 3.11 -27.75 13.90
N ALA A 24 4.09 -27.00 14.42
CA ALA A 24 4.25 -26.90 15.86
C ALA A 24 2.90 -26.43 16.43
N GLN A 25 2.07 -27.40 16.87
CA GLN A 25 0.74 -27.11 17.38
C GLN A 25 0.92 -26.16 18.55
N GLY A 26 0.37 -24.92 18.41
CA GLY A 26 0.49 -23.88 19.40
C GLY A 26 1.55 -22.81 19.11
N ALA A 27 2.25 -22.85 17.97
CA ALA A 27 3.15 -21.74 17.60
C ALA A 27 2.37 -20.42 17.52
N ARG A 28 2.91 -19.41 18.20
CA ARG A 28 2.29 -18.09 18.37
C ARG A 28 2.83 -17.13 17.32
N VAL A 29 1.97 -16.58 16.50
CA VAL A 29 2.34 -15.53 15.55
C VAL A 29 1.63 -14.24 15.95
N VAL A 30 2.40 -13.20 16.17
CA VAL A 30 1.87 -11.85 16.37
C VAL A 30 2.01 -11.09 15.05
N VAL A 31 0.94 -10.41 14.64
CA VAL A 31 0.91 -9.53 13.46
C VAL A 31 0.60 -8.12 13.92
N VAL A 32 1.44 -7.13 13.60
CA VAL A 32 1.26 -5.73 13.96
C VAL A 32 0.88 -4.91 12.74
N GLY A 33 -0.30 -4.26 12.80
CA GLY A 33 -0.90 -3.47 11.73
C GLY A 33 -1.93 -4.23 10.92
N GLY A 34 -3.17 -3.74 10.89
CA GLY A 34 -4.36 -4.37 10.31
C GLY A 34 -4.69 -3.95 8.87
N GLY A 35 -3.74 -3.36 8.13
CA GLY A 35 -3.94 -3.01 6.72
C GLY A 35 -3.94 -4.22 5.78
N PHE A 36 -3.89 -3.96 4.46
CA PHE A 36 -3.93 -5.02 3.43
C PHE A 36 -2.90 -6.13 3.63
N GLY A 37 -1.69 -5.80 4.11
CA GLY A 37 -0.65 -6.79 4.40
C GLY A 37 -0.98 -7.60 5.66
N GLY A 38 -1.11 -6.95 6.82
CA GLY A 38 -1.24 -7.64 8.09
C GLY A 38 -2.53 -8.44 8.25
N ALA A 39 -3.67 -7.90 7.82
CA ALA A 39 -4.95 -8.61 7.84
C ALA A 39 -4.93 -9.85 6.94
N THR A 40 -4.28 -9.76 5.76
CA THR A 40 -4.07 -10.91 4.87
C THR A 40 -3.19 -11.96 5.52
N ALA A 41 -2.05 -11.57 6.10
CA ALA A 41 -1.12 -12.49 6.76
C ALA A 41 -1.79 -13.18 7.95
N ALA A 42 -2.50 -12.43 8.81
CA ALA A 42 -3.20 -12.97 9.97
C ALA A 42 -4.24 -14.03 9.55
N ARG A 43 -5.05 -13.74 8.52
CA ARG A 43 -6.03 -14.69 7.98
C ARG A 43 -5.36 -15.94 7.40
N ALA A 44 -4.29 -15.80 6.63
CA ALA A 44 -3.58 -16.90 6.00
C ALA A 44 -2.95 -17.84 7.04
N LEU A 45 -2.27 -17.31 8.04
CA LEU A 45 -1.65 -18.05 9.12
C LEU A 45 -2.68 -18.77 10.00
N HIS A 46 -3.78 -18.10 10.33
CA HIS A 46 -4.86 -18.71 11.10
C HIS A 46 -5.50 -19.88 10.35
N ARG A 47 -5.74 -19.74 9.04
CA ARG A 47 -6.24 -20.85 8.18
C ARG A 47 -5.28 -22.04 8.13
N ALA A 48 -4.00 -21.83 8.33
CA ALA A 48 -3.00 -22.89 8.45
C ALA A 48 -2.96 -23.55 9.84
N GLY A 49 -3.81 -23.12 10.78
CA GLY A 49 -3.92 -23.70 12.12
C GLY A 49 -3.00 -23.11 13.18
N LEU A 50 -2.38 -21.95 12.90
CA LEU A 50 -1.52 -21.26 13.86
C LEU A 50 -2.34 -20.37 14.82
N SER A 51 -1.81 -20.15 16.03
CA SER A 51 -2.36 -19.18 16.98
C SER A 51 -1.91 -17.77 16.56
N VAL A 52 -2.87 -16.95 16.11
CA VAL A 52 -2.57 -15.63 15.55
C VAL A 52 -3.25 -14.52 16.35
N THR A 53 -2.45 -13.51 16.77
CA THR A 53 -2.95 -12.27 17.32
C THR A 53 -2.61 -11.12 16.38
N LEU A 54 -3.63 -10.44 15.85
CA LEU A 54 -3.52 -9.19 15.10
C LEU A 54 -3.61 -8.02 16.07
N VAL A 55 -2.56 -7.20 16.14
CA VAL A 55 -2.50 -5.98 16.97
C VAL A 55 -2.81 -4.77 16.07
N GLU A 56 -3.95 -4.13 16.32
CA GLU A 56 -4.43 -2.97 15.53
C GLU A 56 -5.27 -2.06 16.44
N PRO A 57 -4.84 -0.81 16.67
CA PRO A 57 -5.56 0.09 17.57
C PRO A 57 -6.89 0.60 17.00
N ALA A 58 -7.00 0.73 15.68
CA ALA A 58 -8.19 1.25 15.04
C ALA A 58 -9.32 0.21 15.01
N GLU A 59 -10.55 0.68 15.20
CA GLU A 59 -11.74 -0.17 15.07
C GLU A 59 -12.00 -0.59 13.63
N THR A 60 -11.68 0.33 12.70
CA THR A 60 -11.86 0.13 11.28
C THR A 60 -10.61 0.55 10.52
N TYR A 61 -10.38 -0.10 9.40
CA TYR A 61 -9.35 0.27 8.44
C TYR A 61 -9.89 1.26 7.41
N LEU A 62 -9.15 2.33 7.16
CA LEU A 62 -9.46 3.31 6.13
C LEU A 62 -8.58 3.05 4.91
N ALA A 63 -9.19 2.53 3.84
CA ALA A 63 -8.47 2.14 2.63
C ALA A 63 -8.05 3.36 1.79
N CYS A 64 -6.77 3.41 1.40
CA CYS A 64 -6.25 4.48 0.55
C CYS A 64 -6.55 4.33 -0.95
N PRO A 65 -6.58 3.11 -1.55
CA PRO A 65 -7.06 2.97 -2.93
C PRO A 65 -8.45 3.59 -3.08
N PHE A 66 -8.67 4.32 -4.19
CA PHE A 66 -9.89 5.10 -4.45
C PHE A 66 -10.16 6.30 -3.53
N SER A 67 -9.31 6.62 -2.56
CA SER A 67 -9.49 7.84 -1.76
C SER A 67 -9.37 9.13 -2.61
N ASN A 68 -8.73 9.07 -3.78
CA ASN A 68 -8.70 10.19 -4.73
C ASN A 68 -10.08 10.47 -5.36
N GLU A 69 -10.93 9.45 -5.51
CA GLU A 69 -12.33 9.65 -5.90
C GLU A 69 -13.15 10.36 -4.82
N VAL A 70 -12.84 10.11 -3.54
CA VAL A 70 -13.48 10.84 -2.43
C VAL A 70 -13.12 12.32 -2.49
N ILE A 71 -11.85 12.65 -2.77
CA ILE A 71 -11.38 14.03 -2.93
C ILE A 71 -12.14 14.72 -4.08
N ALA A 72 -12.35 14.01 -5.19
CA ALA A 72 -13.08 14.53 -6.36
C ALA A 72 -14.61 14.50 -6.23
N GLY A 73 -15.17 14.04 -5.10
CA GLY A 73 -16.61 13.95 -4.88
C GLY A 73 -17.32 12.85 -5.68
N LEU A 74 -16.57 11.84 -6.15
CA LEU A 74 -17.08 10.71 -6.93
C LEU A 74 -17.47 9.50 -6.06
N ARG A 75 -16.97 9.44 -4.83
CA ARG A 75 -17.17 8.33 -3.89
C ARG A 75 -17.35 8.86 -2.46
N PRO A 76 -18.26 8.31 -1.65
CA PRO A 76 -18.37 8.69 -0.25
C PRO A 76 -17.21 8.08 0.57
N MET A 77 -16.75 8.77 1.62
CA MET A 77 -15.70 8.26 2.51
C MET A 77 -16.08 6.93 3.17
N ALA A 78 -17.36 6.71 3.45
CA ALA A 78 -17.88 5.47 4.02
C ALA A 78 -17.53 4.22 3.18
N ALA A 79 -17.38 4.36 1.86
CA ALA A 79 -16.97 3.26 0.97
C ALA A 79 -15.49 2.86 1.13
N GLN A 80 -14.72 3.61 1.93
CA GLN A 80 -13.31 3.34 2.25
C GLN A 80 -13.14 2.71 3.64
N VAL A 81 -14.22 2.47 4.39
CA VAL A 81 -14.21 2.00 5.77
C VAL A 81 -14.47 0.50 5.82
N PHE A 82 -13.58 -0.26 6.46
CA PHE A 82 -13.68 -1.72 6.59
C PHE A 82 -13.43 -2.13 8.03
N GLY A 83 -14.30 -3.01 8.58
CA GLY A 83 -14.15 -3.57 9.92
C GLY A 83 -13.27 -4.82 9.95
N TYR A 84 -13.08 -5.35 11.15
CA TYR A 84 -12.34 -6.61 11.38
C TYR A 84 -13.25 -7.75 11.86
N GLU A 85 -14.57 -7.61 11.72
CA GLU A 85 -15.57 -8.57 12.19
C GLU A 85 -15.37 -9.94 11.53
N ALA A 86 -15.12 -9.97 10.23
CA ALA A 86 -14.91 -11.19 9.48
C ALA A 86 -13.59 -11.91 9.86
N LEU A 87 -12.54 -11.17 10.24
CA LEU A 87 -11.33 -11.78 10.78
C LEU A 87 -11.59 -12.42 12.15
N ARG A 88 -12.32 -11.71 13.04
CA ARG A 88 -12.71 -12.25 14.35
C ARG A 88 -13.60 -13.49 14.21
N ALA A 89 -14.59 -13.43 13.33
CA ALA A 89 -15.48 -14.57 13.04
C ALA A 89 -14.72 -15.77 12.45
N ALA A 90 -13.64 -15.52 11.70
CA ALA A 90 -12.76 -16.57 11.22
C ALA A 90 -11.83 -17.15 12.31
N GLY A 91 -11.80 -16.59 13.53
CA GLY A 91 -11.02 -17.08 14.67
C GLY A 91 -9.70 -16.33 14.92
N VAL A 92 -9.39 -15.26 14.18
CA VAL A 92 -8.21 -14.42 14.46
C VAL A 92 -8.47 -13.58 15.70
N THR A 93 -7.58 -13.65 16.69
CA THR A 93 -7.62 -12.73 17.85
C THR A 93 -7.20 -11.33 17.39
N VAL A 94 -8.07 -10.34 17.57
CA VAL A 94 -7.77 -8.93 17.26
C VAL A 94 -7.64 -8.15 18.56
N ALA A 95 -6.41 -7.77 18.89
CA ALA A 95 -6.09 -6.91 20.04
C ALA A 95 -6.23 -5.44 19.60
N ARG A 96 -7.26 -4.75 20.14
CA ARG A 96 -7.57 -3.34 19.83
C ARG A 96 -6.70 -2.38 20.66
N THR A 97 -5.40 -2.43 20.41
CA THR A 97 -4.40 -1.61 21.10
C THR A 97 -3.18 -1.44 20.20
N SER A 98 -2.32 -0.46 20.51
CA SER A 98 -1.05 -0.26 19.81
C SER A 98 0.02 -1.24 20.26
N ALA A 99 0.95 -1.58 19.38
CA ALA A 99 2.24 -2.12 19.78
C ALA A 99 3.16 -0.95 20.13
N GLU A 100 3.67 -0.90 21.37
CA GLU A 100 4.53 0.20 21.86
C GLU A 100 6.01 -0.13 21.82
N ALA A 101 6.36 -1.37 22.10
CA ALA A 101 7.74 -1.83 22.10
C ALA A 101 7.84 -3.29 21.65
N ILE A 102 8.94 -3.61 20.99
CA ILE A 102 9.25 -4.96 20.51
C ILE A 102 10.65 -5.31 20.99
N ASP A 103 10.74 -6.35 21.79
CA ASP A 103 11.99 -6.96 22.21
C ASP A 103 12.25 -8.20 21.33
N GLY A 104 13.11 -8.04 20.32
CA GLY A 104 13.45 -9.11 19.39
C GLY A 104 14.23 -10.25 20.06
N ALA A 105 15.04 -9.97 21.07
CA ALA A 105 15.82 -10.96 21.79
C ALA A 105 14.94 -11.81 22.72
N ALA A 106 14.07 -11.18 23.49
CA ALA A 106 13.09 -11.86 24.35
C ALA A 106 11.87 -12.39 23.58
N ARG A 107 11.70 -12.01 22.31
CA ARG A 107 10.54 -12.34 21.46
C ARG A 107 9.21 -11.91 22.08
N ARG A 108 9.13 -10.63 22.40
CA ARG A 108 7.98 -10.02 23.09
C ARG A 108 7.53 -8.73 22.43
N VAL A 109 6.23 -8.56 22.39
CA VAL A 109 5.59 -7.29 21.99
C VAL A 109 4.87 -6.74 23.22
N ARG A 110 5.22 -5.53 23.66
CA ARG A 110 4.49 -4.81 24.70
C ARG A 110 3.41 -3.96 24.03
N LEU A 111 2.20 -4.08 24.52
CA LEU A 111 1.02 -3.38 24.00
C LEU A 111 0.72 -2.11 24.82
N GLY A 112 -0.07 -1.20 24.24
CA GLY A 112 -0.44 0.08 24.84
C GLY A 112 -1.37 -0.04 26.04
N ASP A 113 -2.03 -1.17 26.24
CA ASP A 113 -2.81 -1.49 27.44
C ASP A 113 -1.96 -2.12 28.57
N GLY A 114 -0.65 -2.19 28.40
CA GLY A 114 0.31 -2.76 29.35
C GLY A 114 0.49 -4.28 29.24
N THR A 115 -0.30 -4.97 28.43
CA THR A 115 -0.13 -6.42 28.23
C THR A 115 1.10 -6.72 27.39
N THR A 116 1.59 -7.95 27.49
CA THR A 116 2.74 -8.44 26.72
C THR A 116 2.37 -9.72 26.00
N LEU A 117 2.70 -9.78 24.71
CA LEU A 117 2.52 -10.95 23.87
C LEU A 117 3.88 -11.58 23.56
N ASP A 118 4.06 -12.85 23.92
CA ASP A 118 5.19 -13.63 23.44
C ASP A 118 4.90 -14.13 22.01
N TYR A 119 5.95 -14.27 21.18
CA TYR A 119 5.80 -14.78 19.83
C TYR A 119 6.91 -15.77 19.45
N ASP A 120 6.60 -16.70 18.55
CA ASP A 120 7.57 -17.55 17.89
C ASP A 120 8.02 -16.93 16.56
N ARG A 121 7.11 -16.22 15.88
CA ARG A 121 7.36 -15.32 14.73
C ARG A 121 6.52 -14.06 14.86
N LEU A 122 7.09 -12.93 14.42
CA LEU A 122 6.41 -11.63 14.40
C LEU A 122 6.35 -11.12 12.97
N ILE A 123 5.18 -10.63 12.53
CA ILE A 123 5.02 -9.95 11.25
C ILE A 123 4.68 -8.48 11.51
N LEU A 124 5.50 -7.59 10.98
CA LEU A 124 5.28 -6.15 11.00
C LEU A 124 4.74 -5.68 9.65
N SER A 125 3.53 -5.14 9.65
CA SER A 125 2.89 -4.48 8.52
C SER A 125 2.43 -3.07 8.90
N PRO A 126 3.34 -2.23 9.44
CA PRO A 126 2.96 -1.00 10.13
C PRO A 126 2.67 0.16 9.17
N GLY A 127 2.88 -0.03 7.86
CA GLY A 127 2.72 1.00 6.85
C GLY A 127 3.76 2.12 6.97
N ILE A 128 3.34 3.34 6.61
CA ILE A 128 4.20 4.52 6.53
C ILE A 128 3.91 5.54 7.63
N ALA A 129 4.93 6.35 7.93
CA ALA A 129 4.80 7.63 8.64
C ALA A 129 5.23 8.78 7.74
N MET A 130 4.58 9.93 7.89
CA MET A 130 4.98 11.19 7.25
C MET A 130 6.21 11.75 7.95
N ARG A 131 7.17 12.23 7.18
CA ARG A 131 8.35 12.92 7.69
C ARG A 131 8.09 14.42 7.69
N PHE A 132 7.36 14.89 8.69
CA PHE A 132 7.10 16.32 8.88
C PHE A 132 8.39 17.11 9.13
N ASP A 133 9.42 16.45 9.64
CA ASP A 133 10.76 17.00 9.85
C ASP A 133 11.55 17.27 8.55
N ALA A 134 11.09 16.75 7.42
CA ALA A 134 11.84 16.77 6.15
C ALA A 134 11.44 17.92 5.22
N LEU A 135 10.40 18.69 5.54
CA LEU A 135 9.95 19.83 4.74
C LEU A 135 9.76 21.05 5.65
N PRO A 136 10.62 22.06 5.56
CA PRO A 136 10.53 23.29 6.35
C PRO A 136 9.14 23.93 6.27
N GLY A 137 8.59 24.30 7.42
CA GLY A 137 7.26 24.90 7.54
C GLY A 137 6.09 23.91 7.48
N TYR A 138 6.35 22.60 7.29
CA TYR A 138 5.31 21.58 7.21
C TYR A 138 5.36 20.64 8.40
N ASP A 139 4.49 20.84 9.34
CA ASP A 139 4.29 20.02 10.54
C ASP A 139 2.84 19.48 10.60
N ALA A 140 2.48 18.88 11.72
CA ALA A 140 1.12 18.36 11.92
C ALA A 140 0.06 19.48 11.93
N ALA A 141 0.39 20.67 12.44
CA ALA A 141 -0.53 21.80 12.45
C ALA A 141 -0.69 22.39 11.02
N ALA A 142 0.41 22.52 10.28
CA ALA A 142 0.36 22.94 8.87
C ALA A 142 -0.46 21.95 8.02
N ALA A 143 -0.44 20.65 8.33
CA ALA A 143 -1.22 19.63 7.64
C ALA A 143 -2.75 19.76 7.88
N GLU A 144 -3.19 20.44 8.92
CA GLU A 144 -4.62 20.77 9.13
C GLU A 144 -5.08 21.96 8.27
N VAL A 145 -4.15 22.68 7.66
CA VAL A 145 -4.41 23.80 6.74
C VAL A 145 -4.10 23.41 5.29
N MET A 146 -2.96 22.75 5.08
CA MET A 146 -2.46 22.24 3.80
C MET A 146 -2.42 20.70 3.84
N PRO A 147 -3.55 20.00 3.67
CA PRO A 147 -3.63 18.56 3.90
C PRO A 147 -2.73 17.76 2.96
N HIS A 148 -2.05 16.74 3.51
CA HIS A 148 -1.38 15.75 2.67
C HIS A 148 -2.37 14.76 2.04
N ALA A 149 -3.49 14.45 2.70
CA ALA A 149 -4.49 13.48 2.29
C ALA A 149 -3.88 12.14 1.82
N TRP A 150 -2.68 11.78 2.34
CA TRP A 150 -1.92 10.60 1.93
C TRP A 150 -2.19 9.38 2.83
N LYS A 151 -2.84 9.58 3.95
CA LYS A 151 -3.57 8.56 4.71
C LYS A 151 -5.05 8.89 4.56
N ALA A 152 -5.85 7.90 4.18
CA ALA A 152 -7.30 8.08 4.02
C ALA A 152 -7.95 8.43 5.37
N GLY A 153 -9.04 9.19 5.33
CA GLY A 153 -9.77 9.65 6.52
C GLY A 153 -9.93 11.17 6.55
N ALA A 154 -9.79 11.77 7.73
CA ALA A 154 -10.04 13.20 7.96
C ALA A 154 -9.29 14.13 7.00
N GLN A 155 -8.04 13.80 6.66
CA GLN A 155 -7.24 14.55 5.68
C GLN A 155 -7.81 14.49 4.25
N THR A 156 -8.41 13.35 3.86
CA THR A 156 -9.08 13.18 2.56
C THR A 156 -10.32 14.06 2.48
N GLU A 157 -11.14 14.03 3.53
CA GLU A 157 -12.34 14.84 3.63
C GLU A 157 -12.02 16.34 3.74
N LEU A 158 -10.94 16.70 4.44
CA LEU A 158 -10.48 18.08 4.52
C LEU A 158 -10.14 18.63 3.14
N LEU A 159 -9.33 17.91 2.36
CA LEU A 159 -8.99 18.31 0.99
C LEU A 159 -10.23 18.41 0.10
N ALA A 160 -11.16 17.45 0.18
CA ALA A 160 -12.40 17.49 -0.58
C ALA A 160 -13.25 18.74 -0.23
N ARG A 161 -13.38 19.08 1.06
CA ARG A 161 -14.10 20.28 1.51
C ARG A 161 -13.42 21.57 1.04
N GLN A 162 -12.09 21.64 1.10
CA GLN A 162 -11.34 22.81 0.62
C GLN A 162 -11.52 23.03 -0.89
N LEU A 163 -11.44 21.97 -1.70
CA LEU A 163 -11.70 22.03 -3.15
C LEU A 163 -13.13 22.51 -3.44
N ALA A 164 -14.11 22.02 -2.69
CA ALA A 164 -15.49 22.47 -2.86
C ALA A 164 -15.69 23.94 -2.49
N ALA A 165 -15.01 24.43 -1.44
CA ALA A 165 -15.16 25.78 -0.91
C ALA A 165 -14.32 26.85 -1.64
N MET A 166 -13.25 26.48 -2.36
CA MET A 166 -12.35 27.45 -3.01
C MET A 166 -13.06 28.30 -4.06
N PRO A 167 -12.54 29.52 -4.39
CA PRO A 167 -13.07 30.35 -5.47
C PRO A 167 -13.07 29.64 -6.82
N ASP A 168 -13.98 30.01 -7.73
CA ASP A 168 -14.09 29.42 -9.07
C ASP A 168 -12.86 29.68 -9.97
N ASN A 169 -12.09 30.71 -9.67
CA ASN A 169 -10.82 31.05 -10.32
C ASN A 169 -9.60 30.74 -9.43
N GLY A 170 -9.77 29.92 -8.40
CA GLY A 170 -8.72 29.62 -7.43
C GLY A 170 -7.60 28.72 -7.97
N THR A 171 -6.51 28.71 -7.26
CA THR A 171 -5.32 27.91 -7.58
C THR A 171 -5.16 26.77 -6.57
N VAL A 172 -5.04 25.55 -7.09
CA VAL A 172 -4.65 24.37 -6.32
C VAL A 172 -3.17 24.08 -6.56
N VAL A 173 -2.40 23.87 -5.49
CA VAL A 173 -1.02 23.40 -5.58
C VAL A 173 -0.91 22.00 -4.99
N LEU A 174 -0.38 21.05 -5.76
CA LEU A 174 -0.06 19.70 -5.32
C LEU A 174 1.45 19.50 -5.29
N ALA A 175 2.02 19.31 -4.10
CA ALA A 175 3.43 18.97 -3.93
C ALA A 175 3.63 17.46 -3.87
N VAL A 176 4.54 16.91 -4.69
CA VAL A 176 4.85 15.49 -4.81
C VAL A 176 6.27 15.23 -4.31
N PRO A 177 6.48 14.28 -3.37
CA PRO A 177 7.80 14.03 -2.81
C PRO A 177 8.72 13.23 -3.75
N GLY A 178 10.02 13.27 -3.47
CA GLY A 178 11.01 12.35 -4.05
C GLY A 178 10.81 10.90 -3.58
N ASN A 179 11.39 9.95 -4.32
CA ASN A 179 11.36 8.53 -3.96
C ASN A 179 12.23 8.23 -2.72
N PRO A 180 11.91 7.17 -1.95
CA PRO A 180 10.75 6.28 -2.08
C PRO A 180 9.52 6.79 -1.30
N TYR A 181 8.34 6.54 -1.83
CA TYR A 181 7.07 6.83 -1.16
C TYR A 181 6.00 5.78 -1.54
N ARG A 182 4.91 5.71 -0.77
CA ARG A 182 3.79 4.80 -1.03
C ARG A 182 3.01 5.22 -2.28
N CYS A 183 2.58 4.22 -3.08
CA CYS A 183 1.72 4.40 -4.25
C CYS A 183 2.34 5.32 -5.31
N PRO A 184 3.40 4.89 -6.02
CA PRO A 184 4.11 5.73 -6.99
C PRO A 184 3.24 6.47 -8.01
N PRO A 185 2.14 5.90 -8.58
CA PRO A 185 1.25 6.63 -9.48
C PRO A 185 0.20 7.50 -8.76
N GLY A 186 0.04 7.36 -7.45
CA GLY A 186 -1.05 7.98 -6.68
C GLY A 186 -1.14 9.51 -6.74
N PRO A 187 -0.03 10.27 -6.72
CA PRO A 187 -0.08 11.73 -6.84
C PRO A 187 -0.63 12.18 -8.20
N TYR A 188 -0.31 11.47 -9.26
CA TYR A 188 -0.70 11.81 -10.63
C TYR A 188 -2.16 11.41 -10.92
N GLU A 189 -2.65 10.34 -10.32
CA GLU A 189 -4.08 10.03 -10.26
C GLU A 189 -4.83 11.12 -9.50
N ARG A 190 -4.33 11.57 -8.34
CA ARG A 190 -4.89 12.67 -7.57
C ARG A 190 -4.95 13.95 -8.41
N ALA A 191 -3.85 14.30 -9.07
CA ALA A 191 -3.78 15.45 -9.97
C ALA A 191 -4.85 15.35 -11.07
N SER A 192 -5.01 14.18 -11.67
CA SER A 192 -6.01 13.93 -12.70
C SER A 192 -7.45 14.13 -12.21
N LEU A 193 -7.77 13.55 -11.05
CA LEU A 193 -9.14 13.64 -10.50
C LEU A 193 -9.44 15.02 -9.92
N ILE A 194 -8.45 15.74 -9.38
CA ILE A 194 -8.61 17.16 -9.03
C ILE A 194 -8.83 17.99 -10.31
N ALA A 195 -8.05 17.78 -11.37
CA ALA A 195 -8.23 18.49 -12.64
C ALA A 195 -9.60 18.21 -13.25
N TRP A 196 -10.10 16.97 -13.17
CA TRP A 196 -11.47 16.63 -13.56
C TRP A 196 -12.50 17.41 -12.73
N PHE A 197 -12.34 17.44 -11.41
CA PHE A 197 -13.23 18.21 -10.51
C PHE A 197 -13.23 19.70 -10.89
N LEU A 198 -12.05 20.29 -11.08
CA LEU A 198 -11.92 21.71 -11.46
C LEU A 198 -12.59 21.98 -12.80
N LYS A 199 -12.26 21.20 -13.82
CA LYS A 199 -12.87 21.35 -15.16
C LYS A 199 -14.40 21.30 -15.13
N THR A 200 -14.98 20.45 -14.27
CA THR A 200 -16.43 20.24 -14.22
C THR A 200 -17.16 21.17 -13.26
N ARG A 201 -16.52 21.64 -12.20
CA ARG A 201 -17.16 22.41 -11.13
C ARG A 201 -16.62 23.83 -10.98
N LYS A 202 -15.38 24.06 -11.40
CA LYS A 202 -14.67 25.34 -11.24
C LYS A 202 -13.77 25.63 -12.46
N PRO A 203 -14.37 25.86 -13.66
CA PRO A 203 -13.67 25.81 -14.95
C PRO A 203 -12.60 26.90 -15.14
N ARG A 204 -12.56 27.92 -14.27
CA ARG A 204 -11.53 28.97 -14.30
C ARG A 204 -10.37 28.69 -13.33
N ALA A 205 -10.51 27.65 -12.48
CA ALA A 205 -9.46 27.28 -11.53
C ALA A 205 -8.30 26.54 -12.22
N LYS A 206 -7.14 26.55 -11.57
CA LYS A 206 -5.91 25.92 -12.04
C LYS A 206 -5.39 24.93 -10.99
N LEU A 207 -4.74 23.88 -11.49
CA LEU A 207 -3.95 22.96 -10.69
C LEU A 207 -2.49 23.03 -11.14
N ILE A 208 -1.59 23.28 -10.19
CA ILE A 208 -0.14 23.23 -10.40
C ILE A 208 0.40 22.02 -9.63
N VAL A 209 1.07 21.12 -10.33
CA VAL A 209 1.71 19.93 -9.75
C VAL A 209 3.21 20.16 -9.68
N LEU A 210 3.76 20.29 -8.48
CA LEU A 210 5.18 20.50 -8.20
C LEU A 210 5.81 19.16 -7.83
N ASP A 211 6.73 18.67 -8.64
CA ASP A 211 7.29 17.32 -8.48
C ASP A 211 8.79 17.34 -8.20
N ALA A 212 9.22 16.68 -7.14
CA ALA A 212 10.61 16.49 -6.79
C ALA A 212 11.33 15.42 -7.65
N LYS A 213 10.78 15.09 -8.83
CA LYS A 213 11.30 14.08 -9.77
C LYS A 213 11.05 14.49 -11.22
N ASP A 214 11.86 13.95 -12.12
CA ASP A 214 11.66 14.12 -13.57
C ASP A 214 10.89 12.96 -14.20
N THR A 215 10.84 11.82 -13.52
CA THR A 215 10.18 10.62 -14.04
C THR A 215 9.28 9.98 -12.99
N PHE A 216 8.19 9.37 -13.46
CA PHE A 216 7.24 8.69 -12.59
C PHE A 216 6.50 7.54 -13.29
N SER A 217 5.84 6.72 -12.50
CA SER A 217 5.11 5.55 -12.99
C SER A 217 3.97 5.94 -13.95
N LYS A 218 3.94 5.35 -15.13
CA LYS A 218 2.95 5.59 -16.20
C LYS A 218 2.96 7.02 -16.78
N GLN A 219 4.09 7.73 -16.69
CA GLN A 219 4.21 9.15 -17.05
C GLN A 219 3.61 9.45 -18.43
N LYS A 220 4.02 8.73 -19.47
CA LYS A 220 3.53 8.97 -20.84
C LYS A 220 2.01 8.87 -20.95
N LEU A 221 1.39 7.94 -20.20
CA LEU A 221 -0.06 7.76 -20.18
C LEU A 221 -0.78 8.93 -19.49
N PHE A 222 -0.24 9.40 -18.36
CA PHE A 222 -0.78 10.55 -17.65
C PHE A 222 -0.63 11.84 -18.47
N GLU A 223 0.56 12.12 -18.99
CA GLU A 223 0.82 13.33 -19.77
C GLU A 223 -0.04 13.41 -21.03
N GLN A 224 -0.20 12.27 -21.75
CA GLN A 224 -1.10 12.22 -22.91
C GLN A 224 -2.54 12.51 -22.52
N ALA A 225 -3.01 11.92 -21.42
CA ALA A 225 -4.36 12.15 -20.93
C ALA A 225 -4.55 13.61 -20.45
N TRP A 226 -3.60 14.19 -19.74
CA TRP A 226 -3.66 15.59 -19.30
C TRP A 226 -3.70 16.56 -20.48
N LYS A 227 -2.85 16.33 -21.47
CA LYS A 227 -2.85 17.14 -22.71
C LYS A 227 -4.19 17.10 -23.43
N THR A 228 -4.88 15.98 -23.40
CA THR A 228 -6.18 15.81 -24.07
C THR A 228 -7.35 16.31 -23.22
N LEU A 229 -7.35 15.98 -21.93
CA LEU A 229 -8.51 16.21 -21.06
C LEU A 229 -8.42 17.53 -20.29
N TYR A 230 -7.21 17.98 -19.92
CA TYR A 230 -7.01 19.10 -18.99
C TYR A 230 -5.94 20.13 -19.47
N PRO A 231 -5.88 20.49 -20.78
CA PRO A 231 -4.80 21.30 -21.33
C PRO A 231 -4.68 22.66 -20.66
N ASP A 232 -5.81 23.25 -20.25
CA ASP A 232 -5.87 24.58 -19.64
C ASP A 232 -6.05 24.54 -18.11
N THR A 233 -6.19 23.37 -17.52
CA THR A 233 -6.52 23.22 -16.09
C THR A 233 -5.31 22.73 -15.27
N LEU A 234 -4.47 21.87 -15.83
CA LEU A 234 -3.37 21.23 -15.13
C LEU A 234 -2.02 21.63 -15.73
N GLU A 235 -1.14 22.17 -14.87
CA GLU A 235 0.26 22.45 -15.15
C GLU A 235 1.14 21.47 -14.35
N TYR A 236 2.07 20.79 -15.02
CA TYR A 236 3.04 19.88 -14.40
C TYR A 236 4.43 20.48 -14.46
N VAL A 237 5.05 20.63 -13.28
CA VAL A 237 6.39 21.20 -13.11
C VAL A 237 7.31 20.12 -12.54
N PRO A 238 8.14 19.45 -13.38
CA PRO A 238 9.10 18.44 -12.93
C PRO A 238 10.29 19.06 -12.19
N LEU A 239 11.13 18.22 -11.58
CA LEU A 239 12.34 18.63 -10.88
C LEU A 239 13.24 19.53 -11.76
N ALA A 240 13.50 19.14 -13.01
CA ALA A 240 14.34 19.90 -13.95
C ALA A 240 13.76 21.28 -14.30
N ALA A 241 12.44 21.47 -14.13
CA ALA A 241 11.79 22.78 -14.28
C ALA A 241 11.60 23.53 -12.93
N GLY A 242 12.22 23.05 -11.86
CA GLY A 242 12.17 23.66 -10.54
C GLY A 242 10.96 23.26 -9.70
N GLY A 243 10.39 22.08 -9.94
CA GLY A 243 9.21 21.60 -9.22
C GLY A 243 9.45 21.07 -7.79
N GLN A 244 10.70 20.99 -7.33
CA GLN A 244 11.00 20.55 -5.97
C GLN A 244 10.57 21.61 -4.95
N VAL A 245 9.62 21.26 -4.10
CA VAL A 245 9.20 22.11 -2.98
C VAL A 245 10.27 22.09 -1.89
N THR A 246 10.71 23.27 -1.46
CA THR A 246 11.76 23.46 -0.45
C THR A 246 11.21 23.95 0.89
N SER A 247 10.06 24.65 0.89
CA SER A 247 9.38 25.05 2.11
C SER A 247 7.90 25.39 1.85
N VAL A 248 7.12 25.44 2.93
CA VAL A 248 5.74 25.91 2.91
C VAL A 248 5.46 26.89 4.02
N ASP A 249 4.49 27.76 3.81
CA ASP A 249 3.94 28.67 4.82
C ASP A 249 2.42 28.52 4.82
N SER A 250 1.91 27.80 5.84
CA SER A 250 0.48 27.54 5.99
C SER A 250 -0.34 28.78 6.36
N GLY A 251 0.28 29.77 7.05
CA GLY A 251 -0.38 31.02 7.36
C GLY A 251 -0.55 31.92 6.14
N ALA A 252 0.42 31.92 5.23
CA ALA A 252 0.38 32.67 3.99
C ALA A 252 -0.22 31.87 2.81
N MET A 253 -0.57 30.59 2.98
CA MET A 253 -1.00 29.67 1.93
C MET A 253 -0.04 29.70 0.73
N SER A 254 1.26 29.53 0.99
CA SER A 254 2.30 29.58 -0.04
C SER A 254 3.22 28.37 0.00
N VAL A 255 3.67 27.97 -1.20
CA VAL A 255 4.55 26.83 -1.44
C VAL A 255 5.76 27.33 -2.21
N ALA A 256 6.96 27.20 -1.66
CA ALA A 256 8.19 27.69 -2.25
C ALA A 256 9.00 26.54 -2.88
N THR A 257 9.60 26.84 -4.02
CA THR A 257 10.67 26.08 -4.65
C THR A 257 11.94 26.94 -4.69
N ASP A 258 13.05 26.42 -5.21
CA ASP A 258 14.28 27.22 -5.35
C ASP A 258 14.12 28.43 -6.30
N PHE A 259 13.12 28.42 -7.20
CA PHE A 259 12.97 29.41 -8.25
C PHE A 259 11.72 30.27 -8.14
N SER A 260 10.70 29.81 -7.40
CA SER A 260 9.38 30.44 -7.38
C SER A 260 8.66 30.23 -6.07
N THR A 261 7.71 31.13 -5.78
CA THR A 261 6.76 30.96 -4.68
C THR A 261 5.34 30.96 -5.25
N TYR A 262 4.61 29.89 -5.01
CA TYR A 262 3.25 29.70 -5.47
C TYR A 262 2.27 30.02 -4.35
N LYS A 263 1.33 30.93 -4.61
CA LYS A 263 0.17 31.15 -3.75
C LYS A 263 -0.92 30.15 -4.10
N ALA A 264 -1.57 29.58 -3.12
CA ALA A 264 -2.61 28.60 -3.30
C ALA A 264 -3.87 28.97 -2.52
N ASP A 265 -5.04 28.74 -3.12
CA ASP A 265 -6.31 28.72 -2.40
C ASP A 265 -6.49 27.35 -1.69
N VAL A 266 -5.95 26.30 -2.31
CA VAL A 266 -5.87 24.94 -1.74
C VAL A 266 -4.48 24.38 -1.99
N ALA A 267 -3.79 23.90 -0.95
CA ALA A 267 -2.50 23.25 -1.08
C ALA A 267 -2.56 21.81 -0.55
N CYS A 268 -2.24 20.85 -1.40
CA CYS A 268 -2.08 19.45 -1.01
C CYS A 268 -0.59 19.10 -0.98
N ILE A 269 -0.03 18.95 0.21
CA ILE A 269 1.41 18.75 0.39
C ILE A 269 1.67 17.30 0.80
N ILE A 270 2.20 16.49 -0.10
CA ILE A 270 2.60 15.11 0.22
C ILE A 270 4.06 15.12 0.68
N PRO A 271 4.34 14.98 2.00
CA PRO A 271 5.71 15.05 2.50
C PRO A 271 6.47 13.74 2.21
N PRO A 272 7.81 13.72 2.31
CA PRO A 272 8.61 12.51 2.36
C PRO A 272 8.11 11.53 3.42
N GLN A 273 8.42 10.25 3.25
CA GLN A 273 7.87 9.17 4.07
C GLN A 273 8.99 8.26 4.60
N ARG A 274 8.65 7.47 5.61
CA ARG A 274 9.46 6.38 6.16
C ARG A 274 8.53 5.26 6.67
N ALA A 275 9.08 4.13 7.04
CA ALA A 275 8.33 3.11 7.78
C ALA A 275 7.76 3.71 9.08
N ALA A 276 6.61 3.20 9.52
CA ALA A 276 6.00 3.67 10.76
C ALA A 276 6.94 3.47 11.98
N PRO A 277 6.88 4.32 13.02
CA PRO A 277 7.87 4.39 14.09
C PRO A 277 8.17 3.07 14.82
N ILE A 278 7.20 2.19 14.91
CA ILE A 278 7.38 0.86 15.55
C ILE A 278 8.44 0.00 14.83
N ALA A 279 8.67 0.23 13.53
CA ALA A 279 9.72 -0.47 12.79
C ALA A 279 11.13 -0.05 13.27
N ALA A 280 11.34 1.24 13.54
CA ALA A 280 12.59 1.73 14.11
C ALA A 280 12.75 1.26 15.58
N ALA A 281 11.67 1.31 16.37
CA ALA A 281 11.66 0.83 17.75
C ALA A 281 11.98 -0.68 17.85
N ALA A 282 11.57 -1.47 16.85
CA ALA A 282 11.89 -2.90 16.73
C ALA A 282 13.31 -3.17 16.22
N GLY A 283 14.07 -2.14 15.83
CA GLY A 283 15.40 -2.28 15.25
C GLY A 283 15.43 -2.86 13.83
N VAL A 284 14.29 -2.90 13.13
CA VAL A 284 14.19 -3.49 11.78
C VAL A 284 14.29 -2.46 10.66
N ALA A 285 14.29 -1.16 10.96
CA ALA A 285 14.52 -0.09 9.99
C ALA A 285 16.02 0.28 9.93
N ASP A 286 16.53 0.49 8.73
CA ASP A 286 17.91 0.97 8.52
C ASP A 286 17.99 2.51 8.50
N ARG A 287 19.16 3.06 8.13
CA ARG A 287 19.39 4.52 8.05
C ARG A 287 18.50 5.24 7.03
N SER A 288 17.95 4.54 6.06
CA SER A 288 16.99 5.12 5.11
C SER A 288 15.60 5.35 5.73
N GLY A 289 15.36 4.77 6.91
CA GLY A 289 14.06 4.77 7.58
C GLY A 289 13.10 3.69 7.05
N TRP A 290 13.58 2.75 6.22
CA TRP A 290 12.83 1.62 5.69
C TRP A 290 13.43 0.29 6.15
N CYS A 291 12.72 -0.82 5.95
CA CYS A 291 13.08 -2.11 6.51
C CYS A 291 13.69 -3.04 5.46
N PRO A 292 15.00 -3.34 5.50
CA PRO A 292 15.62 -4.33 4.63
C PRO A 292 15.15 -5.74 4.99
N ILE A 293 14.73 -6.50 3.96
CA ILE A 293 14.15 -7.85 4.12
C ILE A 293 14.86 -8.88 3.24
N ASP A 294 14.74 -10.13 3.61
CA ASP A 294 15.02 -11.27 2.74
C ASP A 294 13.89 -11.42 1.71
N PRO A 295 14.19 -11.50 0.39
CA PRO A 295 13.15 -11.47 -0.64
C PRO A 295 12.35 -12.78 -0.77
N VAL A 296 12.76 -13.85 -0.09
CA VAL A 296 12.07 -15.14 -0.08
C VAL A 296 11.09 -15.23 1.10
N THR A 297 11.55 -14.78 2.27
CA THR A 297 10.82 -14.98 3.53
C THR A 297 10.21 -13.71 4.09
N PHE A 298 10.60 -12.54 3.58
CA PHE A 298 10.31 -11.23 4.17
C PHE A 298 10.86 -11.06 5.60
N GLU A 299 11.71 -11.96 6.09
CA GLU A 299 12.38 -11.81 7.37
C GLU A 299 13.34 -10.60 7.33
N SER A 300 13.34 -9.82 8.41
CA SER A 300 14.23 -8.67 8.55
C SER A 300 15.70 -9.12 8.49
N ARG A 301 16.51 -8.38 7.74
CA ARG A 301 17.96 -8.61 7.71
C ARG A 301 18.69 -8.10 8.97
N LEU A 302 17.99 -7.37 9.83
CA LEU A 302 18.57 -6.76 11.01
C LEU A 302 18.22 -7.51 12.30
N VAL A 303 17.00 -8.04 12.39
CA VAL A 303 16.51 -8.74 13.59
C VAL A 303 15.85 -10.05 13.16
N PRO A 304 16.35 -11.21 13.62
CA PRO A 304 15.81 -12.50 13.24
C PRO A 304 14.39 -12.71 13.81
N ARG A 305 13.62 -13.60 13.16
CA ARG A 305 12.26 -13.98 13.52
C ARG A 305 11.21 -12.86 13.43
N ILE A 306 11.58 -11.69 12.93
CA ILE A 306 10.69 -10.59 12.62
C ILE A 306 10.62 -10.45 11.10
N HIS A 307 9.43 -10.55 10.53
CA HIS A 307 9.16 -10.37 9.11
C HIS A 307 8.55 -8.99 8.89
N VAL A 308 8.88 -8.32 7.79
CA VAL A 308 8.32 -7.00 7.47
C VAL A 308 7.72 -7.03 6.07
N ILE A 309 6.45 -6.63 5.96
CA ILE A 309 5.68 -6.64 4.71
C ILE A 309 5.00 -5.30 4.46
N GLY A 310 4.53 -5.12 3.24
CA GLY A 310 3.82 -3.91 2.80
C GLY A 310 4.75 -2.70 2.68
N ASP A 311 4.18 -1.53 2.90
CA ASP A 311 4.84 -0.26 2.57
C ASP A 311 6.13 -0.01 3.37
N ALA A 312 6.30 -0.63 4.54
CA ALA A 312 7.49 -0.47 5.37
C ALA A 312 8.73 -1.20 4.81
N ALA A 313 8.53 -2.26 4.02
CA ALA A 313 9.61 -3.10 3.51
C ALA A 313 10.38 -2.47 2.34
N ILE A 314 11.68 -2.71 2.26
CA ILE A 314 12.49 -2.49 1.07
C ILE A 314 12.34 -3.72 0.17
N ALA A 315 11.32 -3.70 -0.70
CA ALA A 315 10.96 -4.82 -1.55
C ALA A 315 11.57 -4.73 -2.97
N GLY A 316 12.76 -4.14 -3.11
CA GLY A 316 13.46 -4.01 -4.38
C GLY A 316 12.64 -3.24 -5.41
N ALA A 317 12.46 -3.82 -6.60
CA ALA A 317 11.70 -3.22 -7.69
C ALA A 317 10.18 -3.23 -7.44
N MET A 318 9.67 -4.07 -6.53
CA MET A 318 8.24 -4.15 -6.25
C MET A 318 7.75 -2.90 -5.52
N PRO A 319 6.73 -2.17 -6.06
CA PRO A 319 6.31 -0.90 -5.50
C PRO A 319 5.55 -1.07 -4.17
N LYS A 320 5.52 0.00 -3.37
CA LYS A 320 4.71 0.09 -2.15
C LYS A 320 3.25 0.35 -2.54
N SER A 321 2.41 -0.69 -2.50
CA SER A 321 0.98 -0.62 -2.86
C SER A 321 0.15 -1.62 -2.04
N ALA A 322 -1.17 -1.44 -2.03
CA ALA A 322 -2.10 -2.39 -1.41
C ALA A 322 -2.03 -3.77 -2.06
N PHE A 323 -1.89 -3.83 -3.39
CA PHE A 323 -1.72 -5.07 -4.14
C PHE A 323 -0.43 -5.79 -3.72
N ALA A 324 0.70 -5.05 -3.72
CA ALA A 324 1.99 -5.58 -3.29
C ALA A 324 1.94 -6.08 -1.84
N ALA A 325 1.36 -5.31 -0.92
CA ALA A 325 1.23 -5.70 0.49
C ALA A 325 0.43 -7.00 0.66
N ASN A 326 -0.67 -7.18 -0.08
CA ASN A 326 -1.47 -8.40 -0.08
C ASN A 326 -0.69 -9.60 -0.66
N ALA A 327 0.03 -9.41 -1.78
CA ALA A 327 0.86 -10.45 -2.37
C ALA A 327 2.01 -10.87 -1.45
N GLN A 328 2.75 -9.89 -0.89
CA GLN A 328 3.82 -10.13 0.08
C GLN A 328 3.33 -10.85 1.33
N ALA A 329 2.13 -10.53 1.81
CA ALA A 329 1.55 -11.16 2.99
C ALA A 329 1.30 -12.66 2.81
N LYS A 330 0.85 -13.08 1.63
CA LYS A 330 0.64 -14.50 1.30
C LYS A 330 1.96 -15.25 1.29
N VAL A 331 2.97 -14.72 0.58
CA VAL A 331 4.32 -15.31 0.53
C VAL A 331 4.96 -15.35 1.91
N CYS A 332 4.86 -14.27 2.68
CA CYS A 332 5.38 -14.22 4.05
C CYS A 332 4.69 -15.23 4.97
N ALA A 333 3.37 -15.39 4.85
CA ALA A 333 2.64 -16.39 5.64
C ALA A 333 3.09 -17.82 5.30
N ASP A 334 3.21 -18.15 4.02
CA ASP A 334 3.72 -19.46 3.58
C ASP A 334 5.15 -19.70 4.08
N ALA A 335 6.04 -18.69 3.98
CA ALA A 335 7.39 -18.78 4.50
C ALA A 335 7.43 -18.97 6.03
N VAL A 336 6.58 -18.27 6.78
CA VAL A 336 6.47 -18.41 8.24
C VAL A 336 6.02 -19.84 8.61
N ILE A 337 5.05 -20.41 7.89
CA ILE A 337 4.57 -21.78 8.07
C ILE A 337 5.71 -22.78 7.82
N ASP A 338 6.46 -22.61 6.73
CA ASP A 338 7.59 -23.47 6.42
C ASP A 338 8.71 -23.40 7.48
N LEU A 339 9.06 -22.18 7.89
CA LEU A 339 10.09 -21.93 8.90
C LEU A 339 9.70 -22.47 10.29
N LEU A 340 8.42 -22.44 10.65
CA LEU A 340 7.92 -23.04 11.89
C LEU A 340 7.87 -24.57 11.82
N ALA A 341 7.77 -25.13 10.63
CA ALA A 341 7.84 -26.57 10.37
C ALA A 341 9.25 -27.06 10.02
N GLU A 342 10.27 -26.20 10.22
CA GLU A 342 11.70 -26.48 9.91
C GLU A 342 11.91 -26.90 8.44
N ARG A 343 11.09 -26.37 7.52
CA ARG A 343 11.25 -26.56 6.08
C ARG A 343 11.87 -25.33 5.44
N ALA A 344 12.55 -25.52 4.32
CA ALA A 344 13.08 -24.45 3.50
C ALA A 344 11.94 -23.78 2.72
N PRO A 345 11.71 -22.46 2.87
CA PRO A 345 10.73 -21.74 2.07
C PRO A 345 11.06 -21.74 0.57
N ALA A 346 10.06 -21.87 -0.28
CA ALA A 346 10.22 -21.83 -1.73
C ALA A 346 10.42 -20.38 -2.22
N ALA A 347 11.26 -20.20 -3.24
CA ALA A 347 11.45 -18.90 -3.88
C ALA A 347 10.13 -18.45 -4.57
N PRO A 348 9.57 -17.29 -4.19
CA PRO A 348 8.28 -16.85 -4.70
C PRO A 348 8.38 -16.18 -6.09
N LYS A 349 7.24 -16.15 -6.78
CA LYS A 349 6.95 -15.15 -7.82
C LYS A 349 5.80 -14.27 -7.33
N LEU A 350 6.00 -12.96 -7.35
CA LEU A 350 5.00 -11.99 -6.93
C LEU A 350 4.52 -11.18 -8.14
N VAL A 351 3.28 -10.73 -8.06
CA VAL A 351 2.67 -9.86 -9.06
C VAL A 351 2.19 -8.59 -8.38
N ASN A 352 2.29 -7.47 -9.08
CA ASN A 352 1.64 -6.24 -8.68
C ASN A 352 0.99 -5.58 -9.90
N THR A 353 -0.24 -5.10 -9.73
CA THR A 353 -0.91 -4.23 -10.71
C THR A 353 -1.34 -2.95 -10.02
N CYS A 354 -1.00 -1.81 -10.62
CA CYS A 354 -1.46 -0.50 -10.16
C CYS A 354 -2.37 0.11 -11.22
N TYR A 355 -3.67 0.11 -10.95
CA TYR A 355 -4.65 0.88 -11.70
C TYR A 355 -4.59 2.35 -11.27
N SER A 356 -4.95 3.26 -12.17
CA SER A 356 -5.18 4.68 -11.88
C SER A 356 -6.31 5.21 -12.73
N LEU A 357 -7.16 6.02 -12.12
CA LEU A 357 -8.23 6.72 -12.81
C LEU A 357 -7.77 8.12 -13.21
N VAL A 358 -7.90 8.45 -14.48
CA VAL A 358 -7.56 9.79 -15.01
C VAL A 358 -8.79 10.67 -15.08
N ALA A 359 -9.95 10.06 -15.27
CA ALA A 359 -11.29 10.64 -15.22
C ALA A 359 -12.27 9.51 -14.86
N PRO A 360 -13.55 9.81 -14.53
CA PRO A 360 -14.58 8.80 -14.44
C PRO A 360 -14.67 7.98 -15.74
N GLY A 361 -14.54 6.65 -15.61
CA GLY A 361 -14.54 5.75 -16.76
C GLY A 361 -13.28 5.79 -17.64
N TYR A 362 -12.20 6.42 -17.18
CA TYR A 362 -10.92 6.42 -17.86
C TYR A 362 -9.83 5.84 -16.95
N GLY A 363 -9.54 4.56 -17.13
CA GLY A 363 -8.51 3.83 -16.40
C GLY A 363 -7.21 3.67 -17.20
N ILE A 364 -6.09 3.59 -16.49
CA ILE A 364 -4.77 3.20 -16.98
C ILE A 364 -4.11 2.29 -15.95
N SER A 365 -3.26 1.36 -16.41
CA SER A 365 -2.63 0.39 -15.52
C SER A 365 -1.14 0.22 -15.80
N VAL A 366 -0.43 -0.31 -14.80
CA VAL A 366 0.90 -0.91 -14.92
C VAL A 366 0.91 -2.20 -14.12
N ALA A 367 1.42 -3.27 -14.72
CA ALA A 367 1.64 -4.55 -14.08
C ALA A 367 3.12 -4.92 -14.08
N GLY A 368 3.57 -5.64 -13.05
CA GLY A 368 4.92 -6.18 -12.95
C GLY A 368 4.92 -7.55 -12.29
N VAL A 369 5.88 -8.37 -12.63
CA VAL A 369 6.16 -9.66 -12.00
C VAL A 369 7.54 -9.59 -11.36
N TYR A 370 7.67 -10.09 -10.16
CA TYR A 370 8.88 -9.96 -9.35
C TYR A 370 9.33 -11.33 -8.84
N HIS A 371 10.64 -11.52 -8.76
CA HIS A 371 11.23 -12.71 -8.18
C HIS A 371 12.49 -12.37 -7.37
N PRO A 372 12.92 -13.23 -6.43
CA PRO A 372 14.20 -13.06 -5.75
C PRO A 372 15.36 -13.20 -6.73
N ASP A 373 16.20 -12.19 -6.83
CA ASP A 373 17.47 -12.21 -7.53
C ASP A 373 18.51 -11.40 -6.74
N LYS A 374 19.71 -11.96 -6.56
CA LYS A 374 20.84 -11.33 -5.85
C LYS A 374 20.47 -10.64 -4.54
N GLY A 375 19.53 -11.24 -3.81
CA GLY A 375 19.10 -10.78 -2.50
C GLY A 375 18.06 -9.64 -2.52
N VAL A 376 17.45 -9.29 -3.64
CA VAL A 376 16.34 -8.32 -3.75
C VAL A 376 15.20 -8.92 -4.56
N LEU A 377 14.01 -8.30 -4.51
CA LEU A 377 12.97 -8.58 -5.48
C LEU A 377 13.27 -7.77 -6.76
N ALA A 378 13.61 -8.46 -7.83
CA ALA A 378 13.87 -7.91 -9.15
C ALA A 378 12.67 -8.09 -10.08
N ASP A 379 12.52 -7.22 -11.07
CA ASP A 379 11.55 -7.39 -12.13
C ASP A 379 11.88 -8.63 -12.99
N VAL A 380 10.87 -9.35 -13.42
CA VAL A 380 11.00 -10.37 -14.47
C VAL A 380 10.86 -9.65 -15.82
N GLU A 381 11.96 -9.57 -16.56
CA GLU A 381 11.98 -8.88 -17.85
C GLU A 381 10.91 -9.42 -18.81
N GLY A 382 10.19 -8.52 -19.46
CA GLY A 382 9.13 -8.86 -20.42
C GLY A 382 7.83 -9.41 -19.80
N ALA A 383 7.75 -9.64 -18.48
CA ALA A 383 6.55 -10.17 -17.82
C ALA A 383 5.62 -9.07 -17.28
N GLY A 384 5.97 -7.81 -17.46
CA GLY A 384 5.18 -6.65 -17.05
C GLY A 384 4.83 -5.76 -18.24
N GLY A 385 4.13 -4.67 -17.95
CA GLY A 385 3.79 -3.67 -18.97
C GLY A 385 2.82 -2.62 -18.49
N THR A 386 2.55 -1.65 -19.36
CA THR A 386 1.55 -0.61 -19.14
C THR A 386 0.43 -0.72 -20.16
N SER A 387 -0.68 -0.06 -19.88
CA SER A 387 -1.74 0.16 -20.88
C SER A 387 -1.13 0.73 -22.18
N PRO A 388 -1.61 0.33 -23.38
CA PRO A 388 -1.16 0.95 -24.63
C PRO A 388 -1.46 2.45 -24.68
N LEU A 389 -0.53 3.25 -25.22
CA LEU A 389 -0.72 4.70 -25.34
C LEU A 389 -1.90 5.06 -26.25
N ASP A 390 -2.04 4.35 -27.36
CA ASP A 390 -3.03 4.54 -28.42
C ASP A 390 -4.32 3.72 -28.19
N ALA A 391 -4.52 3.20 -26.95
CA ALA A 391 -5.70 2.40 -26.66
C ALA A 391 -7.00 3.20 -26.87
N PRO A 392 -8.02 2.60 -27.53
CA PRO A 392 -9.29 3.25 -27.74
C PRO A 392 -10.05 3.43 -26.42
N ASP A 393 -11.01 4.35 -26.39
CA ASP A 393 -11.83 4.67 -25.21
C ASP A 393 -12.51 3.45 -24.57
N ALA A 394 -12.86 2.45 -25.37
CA ALA A 394 -13.44 1.21 -24.84
C ALA A 394 -12.47 0.48 -23.90
N VAL A 395 -11.18 0.47 -24.22
CA VAL A 395 -10.13 -0.12 -23.35
C VAL A 395 -9.96 0.71 -22.09
N ARG A 396 -9.96 2.04 -22.19
CA ARG A 396 -9.90 2.93 -21.03
C ARG A 396 -11.08 2.71 -20.06
N ARG A 397 -12.27 2.54 -20.60
CA ARG A 397 -13.45 2.20 -19.79
C ARG A 397 -13.33 0.82 -19.15
N GLN A 398 -12.82 -0.17 -19.89
CA GLN A 398 -12.63 -1.51 -19.34
C GLN A 398 -11.58 -1.54 -18.22
N GLU A 399 -10.49 -0.77 -18.33
CA GLU A 399 -9.48 -0.66 -17.28
C GLU A 399 -10.03 0.04 -16.02
N ALA A 400 -10.94 0.98 -16.16
CA ALA A 400 -11.65 1.58 -15.02
C ALA A 400 -12.55 0.54 -14.31
N VAL A 401 -13.23 -0.33 -15.07
CA VAL A 401 -14.00 -1.46 -14.51
C VAL A 401 -13.07 -2.44 -13.79
N TYR A 402 -11.93 -2.78 -14.37
CA TYR A 402 -10.93 -3.67 -13.72
C TYR A 402 -10.39 -3.08 -12.42
N ALA A 403 -10.18 -1.77 -12.36
CA ALA A 403 -9.77 -1.10 -11.13
C ALA A 403 -10.81 -1.28 -10.02
N GLU A 404 -12.10 -1.08 -10.32
CA GLU A 404 -13.19 -1.23 -9.37
C GLU A 404 -13.37 -2.70 -8.94
N ASP A 405 -13.32 -3.63 -9.88
CA ASP A 405 -13.42 -5.07 -9.61
C ASP A 405 -12.27 -5.57 -8.75
N TRP A 406 -11.04 -5.10 -9.03
CA TRP A 406 -9.90 -5.39 -8.18
C TRP A 406 -10.11 -4.89 -6.76
N TYR A 407 -10.58 -3.63 -6.61
CA TYR A 407 -10.79 -3.05 -5.29
C TYR A 407 -11.83 -3.83 -4.48
N ARG A 408 -12.96 -4.17 -5.08
CA ARG A 408 -13.99 -5.01 -4.44
C ARG A 408 -13.44 -6.38 -4.05
N THR A 409 -12.68 -6.99 -4.94
CA THR A 409 -12.10 -8.33 -4.71
C THR A 409 -11.10 -8.30 -3.57
N ILE A 410 -10.14 -7.35 -3.57
CA ILE A 410 -9.11 -7.31 -2.53
C ILE A 410 -9.69 -6.93 -1.17
N THR A 411 -10.62 -5.99 -1.11
CA THR A 411 -11.26 -5.59 0.17
C THR A 411 -12.11 -6.71 0.74
N SER A 412 -12.89 -7.41 -0.08
CA SER A 412 -13.63 -8.60 0.35
C SER A 412 -12.71 -9.74 0.80
N ALA A 413 -11.61 -9.99 0.09
CA ALA A 413 -10.66 -11.04 0.47
C ALA A 413 -9.94 -10.75 1.80
N VAL A 414 -9.70 -9.48 2.10
CA VAL A 414 -8.93 -9.05 3.28
C VAL A 414 -9.83 -8.80 4.48
N PHE A 415 -10.95 -8.12 4.31
CA PHE A 415 -11.80 -7.63 5.41
C PHE A 415 -13.19 -8.28 5.44
N GLY A 416 -13.67 -8.83 4.28
CA GLY A 416 -14.98 -9.46 4.12
C GLY A 416 -15.07 -10.91 4.56
#